data_bc1d3ae332fca8ebe60dea6c5dd2a173
#
_entry.id   bc1d3ae332fca8ebe60dea6c5dd2a173
#
_cell.length_a   1.000
_cell.length_b   1.000
_cell.length_c   1.000
_cell.angle_alpha   90.00
_cell.angle_beta   90.00
_cell.angle_gamma   90.00
#
_symmetry.space_group_name_H-M   'P 1'
#
loop_
_entity.id
_entity.type
_entity.pdbx_description
1 polymer ?
#
loop_
_entity_poly.entity_id
_entity_poly.type
_entity_poly.pdbx_seq_one_letter_code
_entity_poly.pdbx_strand_id
1 'polypeptide(L)'
;MRLVIQSEPTKVYASGNQDVNHLEEKYDGKTPDIIDNAFVIVDFENGVRGMLDLCMFAENSEYQEEIVAVGDIGKIETFVPSSASGKDSSEVRISLRKNNITESNEVKVDKEILAAGHHHGSTYFEHLAFIDAIQKNKKPEVSLKDGLMSVAIGEAAENSIKENRVVFMEEFKL
;
A
#
# COMPACT_ATOMS: atom_id res chain seq x y z
N MET A 1 3.11 -3.31 -3.67
CA MET A 1 3.19 -4.74 -4.09
C MET A 1 4.27 -4.97 -5.14
N ARG A 2 4.23 -4.36 -6.36
CA ARG A 2 5.18 -4.62 -7.46
C ARG A 2 6.66 -4.51 -7.05
N LEU A 3 7.04 -3.49 -6.28
CA LEU A 3 8.42 -3.30 -5.79
C LEU A 3 8.91 -4.52 -4.97
N VAL A 4 8.10 -5.04 -4.07
CA VAL A 4 8.47 -6.17 -3.20
C VAL A 4 8.45 -7.49 -3.97
N ILE A 5 7.45 -7.69 -4.83
CA ILE A 5 7.22 -8.93 -5.56
C ILE A 5 8.14 -9.05 -6.79
N GLN A 6 8.62 -7.92 -7.33
CA GLN A 6 9.49 -7.85 -8.53
C GLN A 6 8.87 -8.54 -9.76
N SER A 7 7.55 -8.36 -9.96
CA SER A 7 6.80 -8.98 -11.06
C SER A 7 5.60 -8.11 -11.45
N GLU A 8 5.05 -8.32 -12.64
CA GLU A 8 3.86 -7.63 -13.10
C GLU A 8 2.58 -8.37 -12.67
N PRO A 9 1.49 -7.62 -12.34
CA PRO A 9 0.21 -8.23 -11.99
C PRO A 9 -0.47 -8.84 -13.23
N THR A 10 -1.17 -9.96 -13.05
CA THR A 10 -1.89 -10.65 -14.13
C THR A 10 -3.40 -10.60 -13.97
N LYS A 11 -3.88 -10.69 -12.75
CA LYS A 11 -5.31 -10.63 -12.45
C LYS A 11 -5.58 -10.15 -11.03
N VAL A 12 -6.76 -9.58 -10.84
CA VAL A 12 -7.22 -9.00 -9.58
C VAL A 12 -8.60 -9.55 -9.24
N TYR A 13 -8.81 -9.89 -7.98
CA TYR A 13 -10.12 -10.13 -7.39
C TYR A 13 -10.26 -9.26 -6.15
N ALA A 14 -11.41 -8.62 -6.00
CA ALA A 14 -11.68 -7.77 -4.85
C ALA A 14 -13.12 -7.89 -4.35
N SER A 15 -13.28 -7.69 -3.04
CA SER A 15 -14.55 -7.50 -2.37
C SER A 15 -14.44 -6.28 -1.46
N GLY A 16 -15.37 -5.35 -1.56
CA GLY A 16 -15.34 -4.11 -0.79
C GLY A 16 -16.61 -3.30 -0.99
N ASN A 17 -16.73 -2.23 -0.23
CA ASN A 17 -17.91 -1.36 -0.27
C ASN A 17 -17.60 0.03 0.31
N GLN A 18 -18.57 0.92 0.26
CA GLN A 18 -18.66 2.12 1.07
C GLN A 18 -19.69 1.86 2.18
N ASP A 19 -19.22 1.65 3.41
CA ASP A 19 -20.08 1.21 4.52
C ASP A 19 -20.19 2.24 5.66
N VAL A 20 -19.20 3.12 5.83
CA VAL A 20 -19.09 4.01 6.99
C VAL A 20 -18.84 5.45 6.57
N ASN A 21 -17.84 5.72 5.75
CA ASN A 21 -17.39 7.07 5.46
C ASN A 21 -18.19 7.73 4.35
N HIS A 22 -18.41 9.07 4.46
CA HIS A 22 -18.96 9.94 3.42
C HIS A 22 -20.40 9.62 2.97
N LEU A 23 -21.15 8.79 3.71
CA LEU A 23 -22.52 8.37 3.34
C LEU A 23 -23.52 9.53 3.32
N GLU A 24 -23.33 10.52 4.19
CA GLU A 24 -24.23 11.69 4.33
C GLU A 24 -23.77 12.91 3.50
N GLU A 25 -22.57 12.86 2.93
CA GLU A 25 -22.01 13.95 2.14
C GLU A 25 -22.65 14.03 0.76
N LYS A 26 -22.77 15.27 0.25
CA LYS A 26 -23.31 15.54 -1.09
C LYS A 26 -22.41 16.52 -1.82
N TYR A 27 -21.96 16.12 -2.99
CA TYR A 27 -21.25 16.96 -3.95
C TYR A 27 -22.08 17.03 -5.24
N ASP A 28 -22.54 18.22 -5.62
CA ASP A 28 -23.46 18.40 -6.74
C ASP A 28 -24.72 17.50 -6.67
N GLY A 29 -25.21 17.26 -5.45
CA GLY A 29 -26.39 16.43 -5.19
C GLY A 29 -26.15 14.91 -5.20
N LYS A 30 -24.92 14.47 -5.42
CA LYS A 30 -24.54 13.04 -5.42
C LYS A 30 -23.72 12.69 -4.18
N THR A 31 -23.93 11.52 -3.63
CA THR A 31 -23.04 10.93 -2.62
C THR A 31 -21.75 10.50 -3.31
N PRO A 32 -20.56 10.74 -2.71
CA PRO A 32 -19.32 10.19 -3.24
C PRO A 32 -19.37 8.66 -3.27
N ASP A 33 -18.76 8.05 -4.27
CA ASP A 33 -18.67 6.61 -4.47
C ASP A 33 -17.31 6.06 -4.01
N ILE A 34 -16.82 6.54 -2.86
CA ILE A 34 -15.52 6.18 -2.30
C ILE A 34 -15.64 4.84 -1.58
N ILE A 35 -14.91 3.83 -2.06
CA ILE A 35 -14.75 2.57 -1.35
C ILE A 35 -13.94 2.82 -0.08
N ASP A 36 -14.50 2.53 1.09
CA ASP A 36 -13.88 2.77 2.38
C ASP A 36 -13.36 1.51 3.07
N ASN A 37 -13.70 0.34 2.54
CA ASN A 37 -13.12 -0.94 2.94
C ASN A 37 -13.04 -1.91 1.76
N ALA A 38 -11.97 -2.70 1.69
CA ALA A 38 -11.82 -3.72 0.66
C ALA A 38 -10.76 -4.78 1.01
N PHE A 39 -11.00 -6.00 0.58
CA PHE A 39 -10.00 -7.04 0.45
C PHE A 39 -9.67 -7.24 -1.02
N VAL A 40 -8.41 -7.06 -1.40
CA VAL A 40 -7.96 -7.17 -2.80
C VAL A 40 -6.88 -8.24 -2.89
N ILE A 41 -7.06 -9.21 -3.78
CA ILE A 41 -6.07 -10.24 -4.09
C ILE A 41 -5.55 -9.98 -5.49
N VAL A 42 -4.22 -9.96 -5.63
CA VAL A 42 -3.52 -9.76 -6.90
C VAL A 42 -2.59 -10.93 -7.17
N ASP A 43 -2.76 -11.60 -8.31
CA ASP A 43 -1.83 -12.61 -8.79
C ASP A 43 -0.79 -11.97 -9.72
N PHE A 44 0.45 -12.45 -9.65
CA PHE A 44 1.58 -11.96 -10.43
C PHE A 44 2.12 -13.02 -11.38
N GLU A 45 2.82 -12.60 -12.46
CA GLU A 45 3.38 -13.48 -13.49
C GLU A 45 4.30 -14.55 -12.91
N ASN A 46 5.08 -14.21 -11.87
CA ASN A 46 6.00 -15.16 -11.21
C ASN A 46 5.30 -16.13 -10.24
N GLY A 47 3.96 -16.13 -10.19
CA GLY A 47 3.16 -17.01 -9.32
C GLY A 47 3.01 -16.54 -7.87
N VAL A 48 3.60 -15.39 -7.51
CA VAL A 48 3.40 -14.77 -6.19
C VAL A 48 2.01 -14.13 -6.13
N ARG A 49 1.45 -14.09 -4.94
CA ARG A 49 0.18 -13.42 -4.65
C ARG A 49 0.39 -12.29 -3.66
N GLY A 50 -0.23 -11.15 -3.95
CA GLY A 50 -0.34 -10.03 -3.02
C GLY A 50 -1.77 -9.89 -2.50
N MET A 51 -1.92 -9.35 -1.29
CA MET A 51 -3.21 -9.00 -0.71
C MET A 51 -3.13 -7.57 -0.17
N LEU A 52 -4.19 -6.80 -0.38
CA LEU A 52 -4.45 -5.54 0.31
C LEU A 52 -5.68 -5.73 1.18
N ASP A 53 -5.55 -5.40 2.47
CA ASP A 53 -6.62 -5.20 3.41
C ASP A 53 -6.76 -3.70 3.63
N LEU A 54 -7.82 -3.09 3.11
CA LEU A 54 -8.09 -1.67 3.19
C LEU A 54 -9.22 -1.40 4.18
N CYS A 55 -8.98 -0.55 5.17
CA CYS A 55 -10.01 -0.02 6.05
C CYS A 55 -9.73 1.47 6.31
N MET A 56 -10.65 2.34 5.89
CA MET A 56 -10.51 3.80 5.99
C MET A 56 -11.20 4.39 7.24
N PHE A 57 -11.68 3.54 8.15
CA PHE A 57 -12.37 3.95 9.40
C PHE A 57 -11.78 3.28 10.65
N ALA A 58 -10.45 3.03 10.60
CA ALA A 58 -9.67 2.50 11.73
C ALA A 58 -8.65 3.53 12.25
N GLU A 59 -9.07 4.80 12.38
CA GLU A 59 -8.19 5.95 12.63
C GLU A 59 -7.40 5.86 13.93
N ASN A 60 -7.94 5.15 14.94
CA ASN A 60 -7.31 5.00 16.25
C ASN A 60 -6.54 3.69 16.40
N SER A 61 -6.27 2.97 15.30
CA SER A 61 -5.41 1.80 15.36
C SER A 61 -3.98 2.19 15.74
N GLU A 62 -3.26 1.30 16.39
CA GLU A 62 -1.86 1.53 16.78
C GLU A 62 -0.97 1.72 15.53
N TYR A 63 -1.23 0.92 14.50
CA TYR A 63 -0.51 0.98 13.22
C TYR A 63 -1.48 1.36 12.10
N GLN A 64 -1.11 2.36 11.31
CA GLN A 64 -1.89 2.77 10.15
C GLN A 64 -1.59 1.93 8.91
N GLU A 65 -0.38 1.38 8.85
CA GLU A 65 0.06 0.54 7.73
C GLU A 65 0.86 -0.64 8.26
N GLU A 66 0.55 -1.82 7.72
CA GLU A 66 1.29 -3.04 7.97
C GLU A 66 1.70 -3.65 6.63
N ILE A 67 3.00 -3.93 6.45
CA ILE A 67 3.51 -4.57 5.25
C ILE A 67 4.15 -5.89 5.65
N VAL A 68 3.62 -6.97 5.08
CA VAL A 68 4.07 -8.32 5.37
C VAL A 68 4.54 -9.01 4.10
N ALA A 69 5.72 -9.60 4.11
CA ALA A 69 6.20 -10.47 3.05
C ALA A 69 6.62 -11.83 3.63
N VAL A 70 6.13 -12.90 3.02
CA VAL A 70 6.42 -14.28 3.43
C VAL A 70 7.06 -15.01 2.26
N GLY A 71 8.23 -15.60 2.51
CA GLY A 71 8.96 -16.42 1.56
C GLY A 71 9.33 -17.78 2.16
N ASP A 72 10.05 -18.56 1.39
CA ASP A 72 10.57 -19.88 1.78
C ASP A 72 11.65 -19.82 2.87
N ILE A 73 12.35 -18.68 2.98
CA ILE A 73 13.40 -18.44 3.98
C ILE A 73 12.82 -17.94 5.30
N GLY A 74 11.77 -17.11 5.25
CA GLY A 74 11.20 -16.48 6.44
C GLY A 74 10.10 -15.49 6.14
N LYS A 75 9.82 -14.67 7.13
CA LYS A 75 8.80 -13.61 7.10
C LYS A 75 9.43 -12.29 7.51
N ILE A 76 9.07 -11.21 6.83
CA ILE A 76 9.32 -9.84 7.25
C ILE A 76 7.98 -9.14 7.49
N GLU A 77 7.88 -8.39 8.58
CA GLU A 77 6.72 -7.62 8.97
C GLU A 77 7.17 -6.20 9.29
N THR A 78 6.49 -5.22 8.74
CA THR A 78 6.76 -3.81 9.02
C THR A 78 5.49 -3.17 9.58
N PHE A 79 5.63 -2.46 10.67
CA PHE A 79 4.54 -1.80 11.38
C PHE A 79 4.79 -0.29 11.39
N VAL A 80 3.97 0.46 10.68
CA VAL A 80 4.05 1.92 10.59
C VAL A 80 3.03 2.53 11.55
N PRO A 81 3.48 3.28 12.57
CA PRO A 81 2.58 3.84 13.59
C PRO A 81 1.58 4.82 12.99
N SER A 82 0.38 4.83 13.53
CA SER A 82 -0.58 5.90 13.25
C SER A 82 -0.18 7.19 13.99
N SER A 83 -0.64 8.32 13.50
CA SER A 83 -0.45 9.61 14.19
C SER A 83 -1.10 9.64 15.58
N ALA A 84 -2.16 8.86 15.78
CA ALA A 84 -2.86 8.75 17.06
C ALA A 84 -2.09 7.91 18.09
N SER A 85 -1.17 7.04 17.66
CA SER A 85 -0.42 6.14 18.56
C SER A 85 0.60 6.84 19.46
N GLY A 86 1.05 8.04 19.07
CA GLY A 86 2.12 8.78 19.74
C GLY A 86 3.51 8.15 19.63
N LYS A 87 3.68 7.10 18.83
CA LYS A 87 4.97 6.45 18.56
C LYS A 87 5.77 7.24 17.52
N ASP A 88 7.08 7.35 17.73
CA ASP A 88 8.02 8.00 16.81
C ASP A 88 8.91 7.03 16.04
N SER A 89 8.68 5.73 16.18
CA SER A 89 9.44 4.68 15.50
C SER A 89 8.54 3.64 14.86
N SER A 90 8.90 3.21 13.65
CA SER A 90 8.36 2.02 13.00
C SER A 90 9.06 0.78 13.53
N GLU A 91 8.41 -0.36 13.46
CA GLU A 91 8.99 -1.64 13.85
C GLU A 91 9.16 -2.54 12.62
N VAL A 92 10.31 -3.20 12.52
CA VAL A 92 10.56 -4.23 11.51
C VAL A 92 10.90 -5.53 12.21
N ARG A 93 10.12 -6.58 11.97
CA ARG A 93 10.35 -7.94 12.48
C ARG A 93 10.79 -8.85 11.36
N ILE A 94 11.84 -9.63 11.62
CA ILE A 94 12.36 -10.64 10.69
C ILE A 94 12.35 -11.98 11.41
N SER A 95 11.57 -12.92 10.88
CA SER A 95 11.43 -14.27 11.42
C SER A 95 11.99 -15.29 10.44
N LEU A 96 13.08 -15.96 10.81
CA LEU A 96 13.76 -16.95 9.95
C LEU A 96 13.21 -18.37 10.21
N ARG A 97 12.79 -19.01 9.13
CA ARG A 97 12.17 -20.35 9.18
C ARG A 97 13.05 -21.43 9.78
N LYS A 98 14.37 -21.40 9.50
CA LYS A 98 15.28 -22.49 9.91
C LYS A 98 15.76 -22.40 11.35
N ASN A 99 15.79 -21.22 11.94
CA ASN A 99 16.48 -21.00 13.20
C ASN A 99 15.53 -20.71 14.37
N ASN A 100 14.22 -20.66 14.13
CA ASN A 100 13.21 -20.19 15.10
C ASN A 100 13.58 -18.86 15.77
N ILE A 101 14.29 -17.99 15.03
CA ILE A 101 14.74 -16.68 15.50
C ILE A 101 13.78 -15.65 14.94
N THR A 102 13.31 -14.76 15.82
CA THR A 102 12.63 -13.53 15.45
C THR A 102 13.45 -12.37 15.98
N GLU A 103 13.88 -11.50 15.08
CA GLU A 103 14.55 -10.24 15.40
C GLU A 103 13.55 -9.10 15.21
N SER A 104 13.52 -8.17 16.15
CA SER A 104 12.74 -6.93 16.06
C SER A 104 13.68 -5.74 16.10
N ASN A 105 13.52 -4.82 15.17
CA ASN A 105 14.32 -3.61 15.05
C ASN A 105 13.40 -2.38 14.99
N GLU A 106 13.73 -1.35 15.73
CA GLU A 106 13.08 -0.04 15.63
C GLU A 106 13.77 0.79 14.55
N VAL A 107 12.94 1.41 13.69
CA VAL A 107 13.37 2.40 12.71
C VAL A 107 12.84 3.76 13.13
N LYS A 108 13.73 4.60 13.67
CA LYS A 108 13.38 5.95 14.11
C LYS A 108 13.41 6.93 12.95
N VAL A 109 12.44 7.83 12.93
CA VAL A 109 12.38 8.97 12.02
C VAL A 109 12.56 10.24 12.83
N ASP A 110 13.31 11.20 12.29
CA ASP A 110 13.53 12.50 12.92
C ASP A 110 12.18 13.21 13.15
N LYS A 111 12.03 13.84 14.31
CA LYS A 111 10.79 14.52 14.71
C LYS A 111 10.40 15.66 13.76
N GLU A 112 11.38 16.36 13.19
CA GLU A 112 11.13 17.42 12.21
C GLU A 112 10.58 16.83 10.90
N ILE A 113 11.04 15.65 10.49
CA ILE A 113 10.53 14.93 9.34
C ILE A 113 9.11 14.43 9.60
N LEU A 114 8.85 13.87 10.78
CA LEU A 114 7.49 13.44 11.18
C LEU A 114 6.50 14.61 11.19
N ALA A 115 6.94 15.80 11.60
CA ALA A 115 6.12 17.00 11.58
C ALA A 115 5.92 17.60 10.18
N ALA A 116 6.78 17.28 9.22
CA ALA A 116 6.73 17.83 7.86
C ALA A 116 5.79 17.08 6.91
N GLY A 117 5.32 15.88 7.26
CA GLY A 117 4.51 15.09 6.33
C GLY A 117 3.76 13.94 6.99
N HIS A 118 2.94 13.28 6.15
CA HIS A 118 2.15 12.12 6.53
C HIS A 118 2.93 10.81 6.28
N HIS A 119 2.31 9.67 6.61
CA HIS A 119 2.85 8.32 6.40
C HIS A 119 4.24 8.12 7.02
N HIS A 120 4.38 8.59 8.26
CA HIS A 120 5.60 8.43 9.07
C HIS A 120 6.88 8.87 8.36
N GLY A 121 6.80 10.01 7.61
CA GLY A 121 7.92 10.62 6.90
C GLY A 121 8.15 10.11 5.47
N SER A 122 7.45 9.09 5.00
CA SER A 122 7.65 8.56 3.64
C SER A 122 7.37 9.60 2.56
N THR A 123 6.34 10.42 2.73
CA THR A 123 6.03 11.53 1.83
C THR A 123 7.18 12.53 1.71
N TYR A 124 7.85 12.86 2.83
CA TYR A 124 9.00 13.75 2.81
C TYR A 124 10.17 13.14 2.01
N PHE A 125 10.50 11.88 2.25
CA PHE A 125 11.59 11.20 1.54
C PHE A 125 11.30 11.03 0.05
N GLU A 126 10.05 10.79 -0.33
CA GLU A 126 9.63 10.73 -1.74
C GLU A 126 9.90 12.06 -2.46
N HIS A 127 9.53 13.20 -1.83
CA HIS A 127 9.82 14.52 -2.39
C HIS A 127 11.33 14.78 -2.51
N LEU A 128 12.14 14.40 -1.51
CA LEU A 128 13.59 14.53 -1.60
C LEU A 128 14.18 13.71 -2.74
N ALA A 129 13.73 12.46 -2.90
CA ALA A 129 14.19 11.60 -3.99
C ALA A 129 13.83 12.17 -5.37
N PHE A 130 12.63 12.77 -5.50
CA PHE A 130 12.20 13.41 -6.74
C PHE A 130 13.01 14.68 -7.05
N ILE A 131 13.27 15.52 -6.05
CA ILE A 131 14.11 16.72 -6.18
C ILE A 131 15.54 16.31 -6.58
N ASP A 132 16.12 15.29 -5.96
CA ASP A 132 17.46 14.79 -6.31
C ASP A 132 17.51 14.26 -7.76
N ALA A 133 16.47 13.58 -8.21
CA ALA A 133 16.37 13.14 -9.60
C ALA A 133 16.36 14.29 -10.59
N ILE A 134 15.62 15.38 -10.30
CA ILE A 134 15.60 16.60 -11.13
C ILE A 134 16.97 17.25 -11.14
N GLN A 135 17.56 17.53 -9.97
CA GLN A 135 18.83 18.23 -9.84
C GLN A 135 20.00 17.49 -10.50
N LYS A 136 19.99 16.16 -10.44
CA LYS A 136 21.04 15.31 -11.01
C LYS A 136 20.71 14.80 -12.42
N ASN A 137 19.61 15.23 -12.99
CA ASN A 137 19.11 14.76 -14.30
C ASN A 137 19.08 13.22 -14.40
N LYS A 138 18.61 12.58 -13.34
CA LYS A 138 18.43 11.11 -13.24
C LYS A 138 16.97 10.73 -13.52
N LYS A 139 16.77 9.47 -13.88
CA LYS A 139 15.41 8.90 -13.85
C LYS A 139 14.91 8.86 -12.42
N PRO A 140 13.63 9.22 -12.17
CA PRO A 140 13.03 9.04 -10.86
C PRO A 140 13.01 7.54 -10.50
N GLU A 141 13.09 7.25 -9.21
CA GLU A 141 13.05 5.88 -8.70
C GLU A 141 11.71 5.20 -9.00
N VAL A 142 10.63 5.96 -8.87
CA VAL A 142 9.28 5.55 -9.28
C VAL A 142 8.95 6.20 -10.61
N SER A 143 8.74 5.38 -11.64
CA SER A 143 8.44 5.83 -13.00
C SER A 143 6.95 6.09 -13.22
N LEU A 144 6.62 6.80 -14.32
CA LEU A 144 5.22 6.95 -14.76
C LEU A 144 4.55 5.59 -15.03
N LYS A 145 5.32 4.59 -15.49
CA LYS A 145 4.81 3.24 -15.67
C LYS A 145 4.42 2.61 -14.32
N ASP A 146 5.19 2.83 -13.27
CA ASP A 146 4.88 2.32 -11.94
C ASP A 146 3.61 2.96 -11.39
N GLY A 147 3.43 4.27 -11.58
CA GLY A 147 2.20 4.97 -11.26
C GLY A 147 1.00 4.45 -12.05
N LEU A 148 1.14 4.30 -13.38
CA LEU A 148 0.09 3.76 -14.25
C LEU A 148 -0.35 2.36 -13.80
N MET A 149 0.60 1.47 -13.51
CA MET A 149 0.29 0.12 -13.04
C MET A 149 -0.39 0.10 -11.67
N SER A 150 -0.04 1.02 -10.78
CA SER A 150 -0.70 1.14 -9.48
C SER A 150 -2.16 1.57 -9.64
N VAL A 151 -2.44 2.55 -10.50
CA VAL A 151 -3.80 2.98 -10.83
C VAL A 151 -4.59 1.85 -11.50
N ALA A 152 -3.99 1.14 -12.45
CA ALA A 152 -4.64 0.04 -13.15
C ALA A 152 -5.02 -1.13 -12.22
N ILE A 153 -4.19 -1.43 -11.20
CA ILE A 153 -4.55 -2.42 -10.17
C ILE A 153 -5.76 -1.93 -9.36
N GLY A 154 -5.79 -0.65 -9.00
CA GLY A 154 -6.93 -0.06 -8.29
C GLY A 154 -8.22 -0.12 -9.12
N GLU A 155 -8.17 0.27 -10.39
CA GLU A 155 -9.31 0.20 -11.31
C GLU A 155 -9.77 -1.26 -11.53
N ALA A 156 -8.84 -2.20 -11.64
CA ALA A 156 -9.17 -3.62 -11.71
C ALA A 156 -9.87 -4.12 -10.44
N ALA A 157 -9.47 -3.65 -9.26
CA ALA A 157 -10.13 -3.97 -8.00
C ALA A 157 -11.56 -3.39 -7.96
N GLU A 158 -11.74 -2.13 -8.34
CA GLU A 158 -13.09 -1.53 -8.44
C GLU A 158 -13.99 -2.29 -9.42
N ASN A 159 -13.48 -2.62 -10.61
CA ASN A 159 -14.24 -3.39 -11.59
C ASN A 159 -14.58 -4.78 -11.06
N SER A 160 -13.64 -5.43 -10.33
CA SER A 160 -13.90 -6.71 -9.68
C SER A 160 -15.04 -6.64 -8.66
N ILE A 161 -15.08 -5.58 -7.84
CA ILE A 161 -16.17 -5.34 -6.88
C ILE A 161 -17.49 -5.09 -7.61
N LYS A 162 -17.50 -4.20 -8.59
CA LYS A 162 -18.71 -3.82 -9.35
C LYS A 162 -19.32 -4.99 -10.12
N GLU A 163 -18.48 -5.81 -10.74
CA GLU A 163 -18.88 -6.88 -11.63
C GLU A 163 -18.90 -8.26 -10.94
N ASN A 164 -18.43 -8.35 -9.69
CA ASN A 164 -18.33 -9.58 -8.90
C ASN A 164 -17.60 -10.72 -9.65
N ARG A 165 -16.46 -10.39 -10.26
CA ARG A 165 -15.62 -11.32 -11.02
C ARG A 165 -14.13 -11.06 -10.85
N VAL A 166 -13.31 -11.99 -11.30
CA VAL A 166 -11.89 -11.75 -11.53
C VAL A 166 -11.73 -10.83 -12.76
N VAL A 167 -10.85 -9.83 -12.63
CA VAL A 167 -10.47 -8.92 -13.71
C VAL A 167 -9.03 -9.21 -14.12
N PHE A 168 -8.79 -9.39 -15.42
CA PHE A 168 -7.46 -9.65 -15.96
C PHE A 168 -6.79 -8.33 -16.37
N MET A 169 -5.51 -8.19 -16.07
CA MET A 169 -4.77 -6.96 -16.39
C MET A 169 -4.64 -6.71 -17.89
N GLU A 170 -4.76 -7.74 -18.72
CA GLU A 170 -4.81 -7.62 -20.18
C GLU A 170 -6.05 -6.87 -20.71
N GLU A 171 -7.11 -6.75 -19.90
CA GLU A 171 -8.29 -5.94 -20.23
C GLU A 171 -7.96 -4.44 -20.32
N PHE A 172 -6.90 -4.02 -19.66
CA PHE A 172 -6.34 -2.67 -19.72
C PHE A 172 -5.30 -2.63 -20.85
N LYS A 173 -5.51 -1.79 -21.83
CA LYS A 173 -4.55 -1.58 -22.93
C LYS A 173 -3.42 -0.65 -22.46
N LEU A 174 -2.52 -1.16 -21.63
CA LEU A 174 -1.42 -0.43 -20.98
C LEU A 174 -0.15 -0.43 -21.83
#